data_ccfb396fe4111901d214ee4912f7c9ab
#
_entry.id   ccfb396fe4111901d214ee4912f7c9ab
#
_cell.length_a   1.000
_cell.length_b   1.000
_cell.length_c   1.000
_cell.angle_alpha   90.00
_cell.angle_beta   90.00
_cell.angle_gamma   90.00
#
_symmetry.space_group_name_H-M   'P 1'
#
loop_
_entity.id
_entity.type
_entity.pdbx_description
1 polymer ?
#
loop_
_entity_poly.entity_id
_entity_poly.type
_entity_poly.pdbx_seq_one_letter_code
_entity_poly.pdbx_strand_id
1 'polypeptide(L)'
;FMTFYDGCLYVGCFTKYTDSAIARYAVDDQGNLINTMDEGLGMNFGMAVPLDYSTISEQAQGMTFYNDKLLLSHSFGILPSRVVFYEKSDKRLYVDENSAVSYRFPERIEQIFVDGDDLYVMFESAAYAYSSASVNIVDRVLKLSLPKMEEYQKRIQSNVSQY
;
A
#
# COMPACT_ATOMS: atom_id res chain seq x y z
N PHE A 1 2.86 7.74 3.13
CA PHE A 1 3.23 6.96 1.95
C PHE A 1 2.47 7.43 0.72
N MET A 2 3.05 7.26 -0.46
CA MET A 2 2.42 7.67 -1.72
C MET A 2 2.88 6.78 -2.88
N THR A 3 2.08 6.72 -3.93
CA THR A 3 2.44 6.09 -5.20
C THR A 3 1.71 6.76 -6.37
N PHE A 4 2.28 6.62 -7.56
CA PHE A 4 1.67 7.10 -8.80
C PHE A 4 1.17 5.89 -9.60
N TYR A 5 -0.08 5.94 -10.06
CA TYR A 5 -0.66 4.89 -10.87
C TYR A 5 -1.81 5.45 -11.72
N ASP A 6 -1.88 5.02 -12.98
CA ASP A 6 -2.95 5.35 -13.93
C ASP A 6 -3.31 6.85 -13.96
N GLY A 7 -2.28 7.71 -14.12
CA GLY A 7 -2.45 9.17 -14.21
C GLY A 7 -2.87 9.86 -12.90
N CYS A 8 -2.82 9.17 -11.77
CA CYS A 8 -3.19 9.73 -10.48
C CYS A 8 -2.09 9.55 -9.44
N LEU A 9 -1.97 10.51 -8.53
CA LEU A 9 -1.19 10.39 -7.32
C LEU A 9 -2.10 9.90 -6.19
N TYR A 10 -1.69 8.82 -5.55
CA TYR A 10 -2.33 8.26 -4.37
C TYR A 10 -1.51 8.60 -3.13
N VAL A 11 -2.15 9.15 -2.12
CA VAL A 11 -1.52 9.56 -0.86
C VAL A 11 -2.26 8.92 0.29
N GLY A 12 -1.54 8.14 1.10
CA GLY A 12 -2.06 7.54 2.32
C GLY A 12 -1.37 8.06 3.56
N CYS A 13 -2.05 8.04 4.69
CA CYS A 13 -1.46 8.37 5.98
C CYS A 13 -1.34 7.13 6.87
N PHE A 14 -0.32 7.14 7.71
CA PHE A 14 -0.16 6.12 8.75
C PHE A 14 -1.02 6.48 9.96
N THR A 15 -1.75 5.51 10.46
CA THR A 15 -2.42 5.58 11.75
C THR A 15 -2.08 4.35 12.58
N LYS A 16 -1.99 4.52 13.88
CA LYS A 16 -1.54 3.44 14.78
C LYS A 16 -2.67 2.57 15.30
N TYR A 17 -3.83 3.15 15.57
CA TYR A 17 -4.91 2.50 16.30
C TYR A 17 -6.30 2.77 15.70
N THR A 18 -6.37 3.42 14.58
CA THR A 18 -7.63 3.76 13.91
C THR A 18 -7.50 3.53 12.42
N ASP A 19 -8.60 3.35 11.75
CA ASP A 19 -8.61 3.33 10.31
C ASP A 19 -7.96 4.59 9.74
N SER A 20 -7.32 4.42 8.60
CA SER A 20 -6.65 5.46 7.84
C SER A 20 -7.39 5.73 6.53
N ALA A 21 -6.85 6.61 5.71
CA ALA A 21 -7.39 6.89 4.39
C ALA A 21 -6.30 6.98 3.33
N ILE A 22 -6.69 6.65 2.10
CA ILE A 22 -5.97 6.97 0.87
C ILE A 22 -6.79 8.01 0.14
N ALA A 23 -6.16 9.10 -0.28
CA ALA A 23 -6.71 10.11 -1.17
C ALA A 23 -6.10 9.99 -2.55
N ARG A 24 -6.90 10.15 -3.61
CA ARG A 24 -6.48 10.12 -5.00
C ARG A 24 -6.58 11.51 -5.61
N TYR A 25 -5.51 11.96 -6.26
CA TYR A 25 -5.41 13.27 -6.89
C TYR A 25 -5.16 13.11 -8.39
N ALA A 26 -5.82 13.93 -9.20
CA ALA A 26 -5.51 14.03 -10.61
C ALA A 26 -4.15 14.71 -10.83
N VAL A 27 -3.41 14.22 -11.82
CA VAL A 27 -2.10 14.76 -12.23
C VAL A 27 -2.15 15.03 -13.72
N ASP A 28 -1.62 16.17 -14.15
CA ASP A 28 -1.50 16.52 -15.56
C ASP A 28 -0.37 15.77 -16.27
N ASP A 29 -0.28 15.91 -17.59
CA ASP A 29 0.75 15.25 -18.40
C ASP A 29 2.19 15.70 -18.06
N GLN A 30 2.34 16.75 -17.28
CA GLN A 30 3.63 17.29 -16.81
C GLN A 30 3.97 16.81 -15.40
N GLY A 31 3.07 16.07 -14.74
CA GLY A 31 3.24 15.57 -13.38
C GLY A 31 2.82 16.55 -12.27
N ASN A 32 2.12 17.65 -12.62
CA ASN A 32 1.61 18.57 -11.62
C ASN A 32 0.23 18.13 -11.12
N LEU A 33 -0.02 18.35 -9.83
CA LEU A 33 -1.37 18.19 -9.29
C LEU A 33 -2.33 19.16 -9.95
N ILE A 34 -3.45 18.66 -10.46
CA ILE A 34 -4.51 19.51 -10.99
C ILE A 34 -5.21 20.18 -9.80
N ASN A 35 -4.96 21.49 -9.67
CA ASN A 35 -5.58 22.30 -8.63
C ASN A 35 -7.01 22.65 -9.04
N THR A 36 -7.98 22.25 -8.24
CA THR A 36 -9.30 22.86 -8.31
C THR A 36 -9.30 24.06 -7.35
N MET A 37 -9.48 25.26 -7.90
CA MET A 37 -9.70 26.44 -7.05
C MET A 37 -11.07 26.31 -6.41
N ASP A 38 -11.11 26.34 -5.09
CA ASP A 38 -12.36 26.64 -4.39
C ASP A 38 -12.60 28.17 -4.47
N GLU A 39 -13.42 28.56 -5.43
CA GLU A 39 -13.77 29.97 -5.67
C GLU A 39 -14.45 30.62 -4.44
N GLY A 40 -14.94 29.79 -3.49
CA GLY A 40 -15.64 30.26 -2.29
C GLY A 40 -14.76 30.91 -1.23
N LEU A 41 -13.46 30.65 -1.20
CA LEU A 41 -12.57 31.13 -0.14
C LEU A 41 -11.77 32.39 -0.51
N GLY A 42 -11.79 32.85 -1.76
CA GLY A 42 -11.10 34.07 -2.21
C GLY A 42 -9.57 34.05 -1.99
N MET A 43 -9.00 32.91 -1.67
CA MET A 43 -7.58 32.74 -1.44
C MET A 43 -6.93 32.01 -2.60
N ASN A 44 -5.94 32.64 -3.25
CA ASN A 44 -5.10 32.05 -4.28
C ASN A 44 -4.10 31.02 -3.74
N PHE A 45 -4.51 30.17 -2.80
CA PHE A 45 -3.72 29.02 -2.45
C PHE A 45 -4.16 27.90 -3.40
N GLY A 46 -3.27 27.50 -4.33
CA GLY A 46 -3.47 26.33 -5.14
C GLY A 46 -3.55 25.09 -4.23
N MET A 47 -4.75 24.71 -3.83
CA MET A 47 -4.99 23.49 -3.08
C MET A 47 -5.40 22.40 -4.05
N ALA A 48 -4.70 21.27 -4.01
CA ALA A 48 -5.15 20.08 -4.70
C ALA A 48 -6.32 19.47 -3.91
N VAL A 49 -7.46 19.30 -4.59
CA VAL A 49 -8.62 18.62 -4.02
C VAL A 49 -8.60 17.17 -4.50
N PRO A 50 -8.72 16.17 -3.60
CA PRO A 50 -8.76 14.79 -4.02
C PRO A 50 -10.00 14.51 -4.87
N LEU A 51 -9.84 13.66 -5.89
CA LEU A 51 -10.94 13.15 -6.69
C LEU A 51 -11.89 12.30 -5.85
N ASP A 52 -11.31 11.49 -4.98
CA ASP A 52 -11.99 10.62 -4.04
C ASP A 52 -11.02 10.16 -2.93
N TYR A 53 -11.57 9.46 -1.95
CA TYR A 53 -10.78 8.81 -0.90
C TYR A 53 -11.44 7.52 -0.43
N SER A 54 -10.63 6.61 0.09
CA SER A 54 -11.06 5.35 0.70
C SER A 54 -10.51 5.19 2.09
N THR A 55 -11.30 4.59 2.95
CA THR A 55 -10.82 4.12 4.26
C THR A 55 -10.03 2.84 4.07
N ILE A 56 -8.92 2.73 4.77
CA ILE A 56 -8.06 1.53 4.85
C ILE A 56 -7.82 1.19 6.30
N SER A 57 -7.46 -0.08 6.59
CA SER A 57 -7.11 -0.49 7.93
C SER A 57 -5.85 0.24 8.44
N GLU A 58 -5.70 0.30 9.76
CA GLU A 58 -4.57 0.91 10.46
C GLU A 58 -3.21 0.32 10.07
N GLN A 59 -2.13 1.01 10.43
CA GLN A 59 -0.73 0.58 10.32
C GLN A 59 -0.21 0.39 8.89
N ALA A 60 -0.87 0.99 7.89
CA ALA A 60 -0.37 1.00 6.52
C ALA A 60 0.88 1.89 6.41
N GLN A 61 1.97 1.36 5.83
CA GLN A 61 3.28 2.01 5.71
C GLN A 61 3.66 2.28 4.27
N GLY A 62 3.35 1.38 3.35
CA GLY A 62 3.68 1.49 1.94
C GLY A 62 2.52 1.08 1.04
N MET A 63 2.56 1.59 -0.19
CA MET A 63 1.51 1.38 -1.19
C MET A 63 2.10 1.27 -2.58
N THR A 64 1.58 0.35 -3.37
CA THR A 64 1.90 0.21 -4.80
C THR A 64 0.74 -0.49 -5.52
N PHE A 65 0.84 -0.62 -6.85
CA PHE A 65 -0.15 -1.31 -7.68
C PHE A 65 0.48 -2.42 -8.51
N TYR A 66 -0.28 -3.48 -8.76
CA TYR A 66 0.06 -4.57 -9.67
C TYR A 66 -1.20 -5.14 -10.32
N ASN A 67 -1.28 -5.14 -11.65
CA ASN A 67 -2.41 -5.66 -12.41
C ASN A 67 -3.77 -5.19 -11.86
N ASP A 68 -3.94 -3.87 -11.72
CA ASP A 68 -5.12 -3.21 -11.15
C ASP A 68 -5.43 -3.56 -9.67
N LYS A 69 -4.58 -4.32 -8.99
CA LYS A 69 -4.69 -4.55 -7.54
C LYS A 69 -3.93 -3.50 -6.76
N LEU A 70 -4.53 -3.02 -5.68
CA LEU A 70 -3.84 -2.21 -4.69
C LEU A 70 -3.09 -3.12 -3.71
N LEU A 71 -1.80 -2.90 -3.54
CA LEU A 71 -0.97 -3.56 -2.56
C LEU A 71 -0.64 -2.58 -1.43
N LEU A 72 -0.98 -2.95 -0.20
CA LEU A 72 -0.61 -2.20 1.00
C LEU A 72 0.28 -3.03 1.92
N SER A 73 1.37 -2.45 2.41
CA SER A 73 2.13 -3.01 3.52
C SER A 73 1.59 -2.48 4.84
N HIS A 74 1.39 -3.39 5.81
CA HIS A 74 1.00 -3.05 7.17
C HIS A 74 2.06 -3.53 8.14
N SER A 75 2.54 -2.64 8.99
CA SER A 75 3.61 -2.93 9.93
C SER A 75 3.51 -2.05 11.16
N PHE A 76 3.69 -2.66 12.34
CA PHE A 76 3.82 -1.91 13.58
C PHE A 76 4.61 -2.69 14.65
N GLY A 77 5.64 -2.08 15.17
CA GLY A 77 6.44 -2.62 16.27
C GLY A 77 7.17 -3.91 15.90
N ILE A 78 7.06 -4.93 16.76
CA ILE A 78 7.71 -6.23 16.60
C ILE A 78 6.76 -7.32 16.08
N LEU A 79 5.53 -6.97 15.76
CA LEU A 79 4.58 -7.91 15.20
C LEU A 79 4.94 -8.20 13.73
N PRO A 80 4.67 -9.44 13.26
CA PRO A 80 4.86 -9.73 11.83
C PRO A 80 4.11 -8.74 10.96
N SER A 81 4.82 -8.23 9.96
CA SER A 81 4.24 -7.38 8.92
C SER A 81 3.40 -8.20 7.94
N ARG A 82 2.57 -7.53 7.18
CA ARG A 82 1.80 -8.15 6.10
C ARG A 82 1.77 -7.25 4.87
N VAL A 83 1.74 -7.85 3.70
CA VAL A 83 1.38 -7.19 2.46
C VAL A 83 0.03 -7.73 2.03
N VAL A 84 -0.93 -6.83 1.86
CA VAL A 84 -2.32 -7.16 1.54
C VAL A 84 -2.61 -6.70 0.13
N PHE A 85 -3.17 -7.59 -0.68
CA PHE A 85 -3.57 -7.36 -2.06
C PHE A 85 -5.08 -7.18 -2.09
N TYR A 86 -5.53 -6.01 -2.49
CA TYR A 86 -6.94 -5.66 -2.61
C TYR A 86 -7.35 -5.65 -4.08
N GLU A 87 -8.41 -6.38 -4.40
CA GLU A 87 -9.02 -6.32 -5.74
C GLU A 87 -9.71 -4.97 -5.96
N LYS A 88 -9.75 -4.53 -7.22
CA LYS A 88 -10.45 -3.32 -7.62
C LYS A 88 -11.95 -3.45 -7.31
N SER A 89 -12.47 -2.54 -6.54
CA SER A 89 -13.90 -2.42 -6.29
C SER A 89 -14.55 -1.42 -7.26
N ASP A 90 -15.65 -1.79 -7.89
CA ASP A 90 -16.40 -0.90 -8.81
C ASP A 90 -17.04 0.31 -8.11
N LYS A 91 -17.11 0.30 -6.78
CA LYS A 91 -17.87 1.30 -6.01
C LYS A 91 -17.04 2.27 -5.19
N ARG A 92 -15.79 1.95 -4.90
CA ARG A 92 -14.86 2.78 -4.13
C ARG A 92 -13.43 2.44 -4.50
N LEU A 93 -12.52 3.36 -4.21
CA LEU A 93 -11.11 3.09 -4.28
C LEU A 93 -10.78 1.82 -3.47
N TYR A 94 -10.51 0.72 -4.15
CA TYR A 94 -9.75 -0.45 -3.73
C TYR A 94 -9.82 -0.93 -2.28
N VAL A 95 -10.96 -1.09 -1.65
CA VAL A 95 -10.98 -1.81 -0.37
C VAL A 95 -12.19 -2.71 -0.28
N ASP A 96 -12.07 -3.91 -0.81
CA ASP A 96 -12.89 -5.02 -0.38
C ASP A 96 -12.06 -5.93 0.54
N GLU A 97 -12.19 -5.74 1.84
CA GLU A 97 -11.48 -6.56 2.83
C GLU A 97 -11.86 -8.05 2.73
N ASN A 98 -13.03 -8.37 2.17
CA ASN A 98 -13.49 -9.75 2.01
C ASN A 98 -12.79 -10.48 0.87
N SER A 99 -12.24 -9.76 -0.11
CA SER A 99 -11.47 -10.33 -1.22
C SER A 99 -9.95 -10.22 -1.02
N ALA A 100 -9.52 -9.63 0.08
CA ALA A 100 -8.11 -9.34 0.32
C ALA A 100 -7.28 -10.61 0.55
N VAL A 101 -6.17 -10.73 -0.19
CA VAL A 101 -5.16 -11.77 0.03
C VAL A 101 -4.01 -11.19 0.81
N SER A 102 -3.67 -11.82 1.94
CA SER A 102 -2.61 -11.33 2.83
C SER A 102 -1.42 -12.29 2.88
N TYR A 103 -0.22 -11.73 2.72
CA TYR A 103 1.06 -12.43 2.87
C TYR A 103 1.80 -11.93 4.09
N ARG A 104 2.32 -12.85 4.92
CA ARG A 104 3.07 -12.52 6.14
C ARG A 104 4.55 -12.35 5.84
N PHE A 105 5.15 -11.37 6.46
CA PHE A 105 6.56 -11.00 6.36
C PHE A 105 7.17 -10.82 7.75
N PRO A 106 8.51 -10.76 7.85
CA PRO A 106 9.18 -10.24 9.04
C PRO A 106 8.61 -8.87 9.43
N GLU A 107 8.79 -8.51 10.70
CA GLU A 107 8.35 -7.21 11.22
C GLU A 107 9.04 -6.03 10.52
N ARG A 108 8.43 -4.84 10.62
CA ARG A 108 8.99 -3.54 10.22
C ARG A 108 9.18 -3.36 8.71
N ILE A 109 8.20 -3.80 7.91
CA ILE A 109 8.13 -3.31 6.53
C ILE A 109 7.87 -1.80 6.57
N GLU A 110 8.69 -1.04 5.85
CA GLU A 110 8.54 0.42 5.72
C GLU A 110 7.93 0.79 4.37
N GLN A 111 8.39 0.19 3.30
CA GLN A 111 7.93 0.53 1.96
C GLN A 111 7.90 -0.71 1.06
N ILE A 112 7.00 -0.66 0.09
CA ILE A 112 6.90 -1.62 -1.00
C ILE A 112 6.80 -0.88 -2.34
N PHE A 113 7.34 -1.47 -3.40
CA PHE A 113 7.09 -1.01 -4.76
C PHE A 113 7.13 -2.18 -5.75
N VAL A 114 6.52 -2.00 -6.91
CA VAL A 114 6.47 -2.99 -7.98
C VAL A 114 7.21 -2.46 -9.19
N ASP A 115 8.05 -3.32 -9.79
CA ASP A 115 8.68 -3.10 -11.09
C ASP A 115 8.46 -4.36 -11.94
N GLY A 116 7.67 -4.24 -13.00
CA GLY A 116 7.21 -5.38 -13.81
C GLY A 116 6.45 -6.39 -12.94
N ASP A 117 6.92 -7.64 -12.93
CA ASP A 117 6.35 -8.74 -12.14
C ASP A 117 7.03 -8.93 -10.78
N ASP A 118 7.88 -8.01 -10.37
CA ASP A 118 8.64 -8.12 -9.14
C ASP A 118 8.16 -7.14 -8.07
N LEU A 119 7.89 -7.66 -6.87
CA LEU A 119 7.63 -6.88 -5.66
C LEU A 119 8.94 -6.70 -4.89
N TYR A 120 9.25 -5.46 -4.61
CA TYR A 120 10.37 -5.06 -3.76
C TYR A 120 9.84 -4.64 -2.39
N VAL A 121 10.44 -5.19 -1.33
CA VAL A 121 10.03 -4.95 0.06
C VAL A 121 11.22 -4.43 0.84
N MET A 122 11.08 -3.25 1.42
CA MET A 122 12.08 -2.60 2.26
C MET A 122 11.68 -2.68 3.73
N PHE A 123 12.67 -2.94 4.60
CA PHE A 123 12.51 -3.06 6.04
C PHE A 123 13.35 -2.02 6.77
N GLU A 124 12.86 -1.55 7.90
CA GLU A 124 13.62 -0.68 8.82
C GLU A 124 14.21 -1.45 10.02
N SER A 125 14.03 -2.79 10.09
CA SER A 125 14.47 -3.60 11.22
C SER A 125 15.98 -3.57 11.47
N ALA A 126 16.79 -3.30 10.45
CA ALA A 126 18.24 -3.12 10.56
C ALA A 126 18.66 -1.69 10.92
N ALA A 127 17.76 -0.71 10.92
CA ALA A 127 18.09 0.66 11.28
C ALA A 127 18.52 0.72 12.76
N TYR A 128 19.47 1.61 13.07
CA TYR A 128 20.06 1.76 14.39
C TYR A 128 18.99 1.89 15.51
N ALA A 129 17.93 2.65 15.25
CA ALA A 129 16.85 2.88 16.19
C ALA A 129 16.05 1.61 16.53
N TYR A 130 16.07 0.58 15.66
CA TYR A 130 15.16 -0.58 15.78
C TYR A 130 15.88 -1.93 15.87
N SER A 131 17.15 -2.01 15.48
CA SER A 131 17.90 -3.27 15.40
C SER A 131 17.97 -4.02 16.73
N SER A 132 18.06 -3.32 17.85
CA SER A 132 18.11 -3.93 19.19
C SER A 132 16.76 -4.49 19.67
N ALA A 133 15.64 -4.05 19.06
CA ALA A 133 14.28 -4.46 19.43
C ALA A 133 13.63 -5.37 18.38
N SER A 134 14.29 -5.61 17.23
CA SER A 134 13.79 -6.47 16.16
C SER A 134 14.14 -7.93 16.43
N VAL A 135 13.21 -8.84 16.18
CA VAL A 135 13.42 -10.29 16.25
C VAL A 135 14.12 -10.79 14.98
N ASN A 136 13.70 -10.27 13.83
CA ASN A 136 14.27 -10.59 12.52
C ASN A 136 14.88 -9.33 11.91
N ILE A 137 16.20 -9.27 11.87
CA ILE A 137 16.90 -8.14 11.28
C ILE A 137 17.05 -8.39 9.77
N VAL A 138 16.36 -7.60 8.97
CA VAL A 138 16.46 -7.62 7.50
C VAL A 138 17.20 -6.35 7.06
N ASP A 139 18.44 -6.52 6.60
CA ASP A 139 19.38 -5.44 6.21
C ASP A 139 19.42 -5.17 4.71
N ARG A 140 18.45 -5.70 3.97
CA ARG A 140 18.41 -5.65 2.50
C ARG A 140 16.99 -5.52 1.98
N VAL A 141 16.84 -5.06 0.75
CA VAL A 141 15.56 -5.10 0.03
C VAL A 141 15.33 -6.53 -0.45
N LEU A 142 14.15 -7.08 -0.15
CA LEU A 142 13.72 -8.37 -0.70
C LEU A 142 13.07 -8.14 -2.06
N LYS A 143 13.42 -9.01 -3.01
CA LYS A 143 12.79 -9.07 -4.33
C LYS A 143 11.99 -10.37 -4.44
N LEU A 144 10.70 -10.28 -4.75
CA LEU A 144 9.76 -11.40 -4.82
C LEU A 144 9.01 -11.38 -6.15
N SER A 145 8.81 -12.56 -6.75
CA SER A 145 8.01 -12.68 -7.98
C SER A 145 6.52 -12.71 -7.63
N LEU A 146 5.76 -11.72 -8.10
CA LEU A 146 4.31 -11.62 -7.90
C LEU A 146 3.55 -12.79 -8.53
N PRO A 147 3.84 -13.26 -9.76
CA PRO A 147 3.20 -14.44 -10.32
C PRO A 147 3.39 -15.70 -9.46
N LYS A 148 4.59 -15.90 -8.87
CA LYS A 148 4.84 -17.04 -7.96
C LYS A 148 4.07 -16.91 -6.64
N MET A 149 3.91 -15.70 -6.12
CA MET A 149 3.10 -15.46 -4.93
C MET A 149 1.62 -15.81 -5.19
N GLU A 150 1.07 -15.39 -6.33
CA GLU A 150 -0.30 -15.72 -6.73
C GLU A 150 -0.48 -17.23 -6.99
N GLU A 151 0.47 -17.90 -7.63
CA GLU A 151 0.45 -19.35 -7.82
C GLU A 151 0.44 -20.10 -6.48
N TYR A 152 1.29 -19.68 -5.55
CA TYR A 152 1.34 -20.25 -4.19
C TYR A 152 0.01 -20.13 -3.47
N GLN A 153 -0.63 -18.97 -3.56
CA GLN A 153 -1.94 -18.72 -2.96
C GLN A 153 -3.02 -19.65 -3.54
N LYS A 154 -3.08 -19.80 -4.87
CA LYS A 154 -4.01 -20.72 -5.54
C LYS A 154 -3.82 -22.16 -5.08
N ARG A 155 -2.59 -22.61 -4.89
CA ARG A 155 -2.27 -23.96 -4.39
C ARG A 155 -2.76 -24.17 -2.96
N ILE A 156 -2.62 -23.18 -2.08
CA ILE A 156 -3.15 -23.28 -0.70
C ILE A 156 -4.66 -23.38 -0.74
N GLN A 157 -5.35 -22.53 -1.49
CA GLN A 157 -6.81 -22.52 -1.58
C GLN A 157 -7.36 -23.84 -2.14
N SER A 158 -6.72 -24.42 -3.16
CA SER A 158 -7.13 -25.72 -3.73
C SER A 158 -6.97 -26.87 -2.73
N ASN A 159 -5.94 -26.85 -1.89
CA ASN A 159 -5.73 -27.88 -0.88
C ASN A 159 -6.76 -27.78 0.28
N VAL A 160 -7.17 -26.56 0.66
CA VAL A 160 -8.18 -26.35 1.72
C VAL A 160 -9.57 -26.77 1.25
N SER A 161 -9.89 -26.66 -0.04
CA SER A 161 -11.20 -27.02 -0.61
C SER A 161 -11.42 -28.53 -0.75
N GLN A 162 -10.40 -29.36 -0.46
CA GLN A 162 -10.47 -30.83 -0.56
C GLN A 162 -10.77 -31.53 0.78
N TYR A 163 -10.95 -30.74 1.86
CA TYR A 163 -11.35 -31.21 3.19
C TYR A 163 -12.68 -30.59 3.63
#